data_559a891ee8929f3834298e98d978fdf8
#
_entry.id   559a891ee8929f3834298e98d978fdf8
#
_cell.length_a   1.000
_cell.length_b   1.000
_cell.length_c   1.000
_cell.angle_alpha   90.00
_cell.angle_beta   90.00
_cell.angle_gamma   90.00
#
_symmetry.space_group_name_H-M   'P 1'
#
loop_
_entity.id
_entity.type
_entity.pdbx_description
1 polymer ?
#
loop_
_entity_poly.entity_id
_entity_poly.type
_entity_poly.pdbx_seq_one_letter_code
_entity_poly.pdbx_strand_id
1 'polypeptide(L)'
;MTRIVLGLITALTLISCSEKKDKKSQSNNPVIANQSFFYPYDTVPKIYQYREIKNGMYELFHRVYGISRSNGKHILLETFTQDGRHTETYDFLLDSMLVQEHLVVDATGAIKPAFVNENKLFPLDSIETHFKSQFSGISDVFVIEVDSRRRFNGFTKRDILSKKMNCMKLIETLRVTNRDDKLALKNEESIEIIRYYGKSIGLVEWHDVNDTQHYVLEDIMTQNEWLKIIAR
;
A
#
# COMPACT_ATOMS: atom_id res chain seq x y z
N MET A 1 93.01 -28.80 11.78
CA MET A 1 91.94 -29.81 11.58
C MET A 1 90.72 -29.32 12.41
N THR A 2 89.81 -28.67 11.77
CA THR A 2 88.73 -27.97 12.43
C THR A 2 87.44 -28.70 12.08
N ARG A 3 86.76 -29.23 13.05
CA ARG A 3 85.40 -29.84 12.88
C ARG A 3 84.31 -28.80 13.06
N ILE A 4 83.60 -28.63 12.00
CA ILE A 4 82.38 -27.79 11.97
C ILE A 4 81.24 -28.64 12.44
N VAL A 5 80.60 -28.20 13.55
CA VAL A 5 79.33 -28.77 14.02
C VAL A 5 78.16 -27.93 13.43
N LEU A 6 77.42 -28.57 12.59
CA LEU A 6 76.23 -27.97 11.95
C LEU A 6 75.02 -28.14 12.85
N GLY A 7 74.59 -27.03 13.45
CA GLY A 7 73.39 -26.99 14.27
C GLY A 7 72.15 -26.79 13.40
N LEU A 8 71.27 -27.78 13.42
CA LEU A 8 69.98 -27.76 12.70
C LEU A 8 68.94 -27.02 13.54
N ILE A 9 68.62 -25.80 13.12
CA ILE A 9 67.52 -25.02 13.74
C ILE A 9 66.24 -25.35 12.99
N THR A 10 65.35 -26.17 13.59
CA THR A 10 63.99 -26.43 13.12
C THR A 10 63.13 -25.25 13.49
N ALA A 11 62.80 -24.42 12.51
CA ALA A 11 61.80 -23.38 12.66
C ALA A 11 60.38 -23.98 12.54
N LEU A 12 59.69 -24.08 13.68
CA LEU A 12 58.25 -24.38 13.68
C LEU A 12 57.51 -23.13 13.18
N THR A 13 57.08 -23.14 11.93
CA THR A 13 56.10 -22.16 11.42
C THR A 13 54.71 -22.57 11.91
N LEU A 14 54.24 -21.89 12.93
CA LEU A 14 52.83 -21.91 13.30
C LEU A 14 52.02 -21.25 12.19
N ILE A 15 51.37 -22.07 11.38
CA ILE A 15 50.35 -21.60 10.42
C ILE A 15 49.11 -21.26 11.24
N SER A 16 49.00 -19.97 11.62
CA SER A 16 47.76 -19.42 12.11
C SER A 16 46.78 -19.34 10.95
N CYS A 17 45.88 -20.33 10.85
CA CYS A 17 44.67 -20.21 10.04
C CYS A 17 43.80 -19.09 10.65
N SER A 18 43.96 -17.90 10.11
CA SER A 18 43.01 -16.83 10.29
C SER A 18 41.74 -17.24 9.53
N GLU A 19 40.76 -17.83 10.23
CA GLU A 19 39.40 -17.91 9.74
C GLU A 19 38.92 -16.47 9.46
N LYS A 20 38.95 -16.07 8.21
CA LYS A 20 38.12 -14.97 7.73
C LYS A 20 36.70 -15.37 7.99
N LYS A 21 36.15 -14.95 9.13
CA LYS A 21 34.70 -14.84 9.30
C LYS A 21 34.23 -13.89 8.19
N ASP A 22 33.73 -14.50 7.12
CA ASP A 22 32.88 -13.79 6.18
C ASP A 22 31.79 -13.17 7.02
N LYS A 23 31.91 -11.87 7.29
CA LYS A 23 30.81 -11.05 7.68
C LYS A 23 29.85 -11.12 6.50
N LYS A 24 28.93 -12.11 6.52
CA LYS A 24 27.68 -11.98 5.79
C LYS A 24 27.18 -10.60 6.17
N SER A 25 27.27 -9.67 5.23
CA SER A 25 26.53 -8.44 5.28
C SER A 25 25.05 -8.87 5.36
N GLN A 26 24.56 -9.08 6.59
CA GLN A 26 23.12 -9.04 6.80
C GLN A 26 22.74 -7.67 6.31
N SER A 27 22.14 -7.63 5.12
CA SER A 27 21.36 -6.47 4.71
C SER A 27 20.31 -6.34 5.80
N ASN A 28 20.55 -5.45 6.75
CA ASN A 28 19.56 -4.99 7.71
C ASN A 28 18.54 -4.14 6.94
N ASN A 29 17.92 -4.71 5.91
CA ASN A 29 16.61 -4.25 5.49
C ASN A 29 15.70 -4.62 6.64
N PRO A 30 15.15 -3.65 7.39
CA PRO A 30 14.16 -3.96 8.38
C PRO A 30 13.07 -4.71 7.64
N VAL A 31 12.87 -5.98 7.99
CA VAL A 31 11.65 -6.70 7.65
C VAL A 31 10.57 -5.93 8.38
N ILE A 32 9.95 -5.02 7.66
CA ILE A 32 8.96 -4.12 8.23
C ILE A 32 7.74 -5.00 8.41
N ALA A 33 7.40 -5.34 9.65
CA ALA A 33 6.13 -5.98 9.98
C ALA A 33 5.00 -4.95 9.75
N ASN A 34 4.79 -4.60 8.47
CA ASN A 34 3.91 -3.51 8.06
C ASN A 34 2.43 -3.85 8.20
N GLN A 35 2.08 -5.12 8.42
CA GLN A 35 0.69 -5.53 8.57
C GLN A 35 -0.04 -4.72 9.66
N SER A 36 0.67 -4.35 10.74
CA SER A 36 0.07 -3.53 11.80
C SER A 36 -0.28 -2.10 11.39
N PHE A 37 0.15 -1.64 10.20
CA PHE A 37 -0.20 -0.34 9.63
C PHE A 37 -1.32 -0.43 8.58
N PHE A 38 -1.74 -1.63 8.20
CA PHE A 38 -2.94 -1.80 7.39
C PHE A 38 -4.19 -1.74 8.26
N TYR A 39 -5.36 -1.74 7.64
CA TYR A 39 -6.63 -1.80 8.35
C TYR A 39 -6.71 -3.07 9.21
N PRO A 40 -7.24 -2.98 10.44
CA PRO A 40 -7.41 -4.15 11.29
C PRO A 40 -8.45 -5.10 10.69
N TYR A 41 -8.21 -6.41 10.84
CA TYR A 41 -9.20 -7.42 10.50
C TYR A 41 -10.34 -7.39 11.52
N ASP A 42 -11.51 -6.97 11.10
CA ASP A 42 -12.74 -6.95 11.89
C ASP A 42 -13.90 -7.38 10.99
N THR A 43 -14.71 -8.34 11.43
CA THR A 43 -15.87 -8.80 10.64
C THR A 43 -17.05 -7.81 10.69
N VAL A 44 -17.02 -6.87 11.62
CA VAL A 44 -18.00 -5.79 11.71
C VAL A 44 -17.50 -4.62 10.85
N PRO A 45 -18.25 -4.19 9.83
CA PRO A 45 -17.84 -3.08 8.98
C PRO A 45 -17.61 -1.79 9.77
N LYS A 46 -16.46 -1.15 9.50
CA LYS A 46 -16.13 0.19 9.98
C LYS A 46 -16.04 1.14 8.81
N ILE A 47 -16.53 2.34 9.02
CA ILE A 47 -16.51 3.42 8.05
C ILE A 47 -15.48 4.44 8.50
N TYR A 48 -14.51 4.68 7.64
CA TYR A 48 -13.47 5.71 7.80
C TYR A 48 -13.87 6.90 6.96
N GLN A 49 -14.16 8.03 7.62
CA GLN A 49 -14.52 9.28 6.95
C GLN A 49 -13.27 10.14 6.76
N TYR A 50 -13.02 10.54 5.53
CA TYR A 50 -11.93 11.44 5.17
C TYR A 50 -12.49 12.75 4.67
N ARG A 51 -11.89 13.86 5.14
CA ARG A 51 -12.20 15.20 4.67
C ARG A 51 -11.05 15.74 3.84
N GLU A 52 -11.40 16.34 2.70
CA GLU A 52 -10.49 17.16 1.92
C GLU A 52 -10.33 18.52 2.60
N ILE A 53 -9.11 18.86 3.06
CA ILE A 53 -8.88 20.03 3.93
C ILE A 53 -8.52 21.31 3.17
N LYS A 54 -8.20 21.25 1.87
CA LYS A 54 -7.86 22.44 1.08
C LYS A 54 -9.10 23.21 0.65
N ASN A 55 -10.09 22.49 0.16
CA ASN A 55 -11.35 23.08 -0.32
C ASN A 55 -12.50 22.84 0.66
N GLY A 56 -12.34 21.88 1.59
CA GLY A 56 -13.31 21.60 2.65
C GLY A 56 -14.68 21.08 2.18
N MET A 57 -14.81 20.77 0.87
CA MET A 57 -16.08 20.47 0.24
C MET A 57 -16.30 19.00 -0.11
N TYR A 58 -15.27 18.19 0.03
CA TYR A 58 -15.34 16.79 -0.40
C TYR A 58 -15.05 15.86 0.76
N GLU A 59 -15.98 14.93 0.98
CA GLU A 59 -15.80 13.81 1.88
C GLU A 59 -15.68 12.53 1.07
N LEU A 60 -14.91 11.59 1.59
CA LEU A 60 -14.72 10.27 1.01
C LEU A 60 -14.83 9.27 2.15
N PHE A 61 -15.47 8.14 1.88
CA PHE A 61 -15.64 7.10 2.88
C PHE A 61 -14.99 5.79 2.42
N HIS A 62 -14.25 5.15 3.32
CA HIS A 62 -13.85 3.77 3.16
C HIS A 62 -14.67 2.90 4.10
N ARG A 63 -15.38 1.91 3.56
CA ARG A 63 -15.96 0.82 4.34
C ARG A 63 -15.00 -0.35 4.36
N VAL A 64 -14.58 -0.76 5.55
CA VAL A 64 -13.57 -1.81 5.72
C VAL A 64 -14.12 -2.89 6.62
N TYR A 65 -14.02 -4.15 6.17
CA TYR A 65 -14.42 -5.31 6.94
C TYR A 65 -13.69 -6.57 6.51
N GLY A 66 -13.59 -7.51 7.43
CA GLY A 66 -12.98 -8.81 7.22
C GLY A 66 -14.01 -9.87 6.86
N ILE A 67 -13.67 -10.77 5.94
CA ILE A 67 -14.41 -11.98 5.64
C ILE A 67 -13.47 -13.19 5.62
N SER A 68 -14.04 -14.39 5.81
CA SER A 68 -13.30 -15.65 5.65
C SER A 68 -13.78 -16.34 4.39
N ARG A 69 -12.84 -16.73 3.52
CA ARG A 69 -13.08 -17.53 2.31
C ARG A 69 -12.29 -18.83 2.39
N SER A 70 -12.47 -19.73 1.45
CA SER A 70 -11.76 -21.01 1.38
C SER A 70 -10.24 -20.89 1.29
N ASN A 71 -9.76 -19.79 0.71
CA ASN A 71 -8.34 -19.48 0.51
C ASN A 71 -7.73 -18.62 1.62
N GLY A 72 -8.49 -18.26 2.69
CA GLY A 72 -7.97 -17.50 3.82
C GLY A 72 -8.89 -16.41 4.33
N LYS A 73 -8.30 -15.53 5.15
CA LYS A 73 -8.95 -14.31 5.64
C LYS A 73 -8.70 -13.18 4.65
N HIS A 74 -9.74 -12.40 4.40
CA HIS A 74 -9.69 -11.28 3.47
C HIS A 74 -10.13 -10.00 4.17
N ILE A 75 -9.58 -8.86 3.73
CA ILE A 75 -10.07 -7.53 4.06
C ILE A 75 -10.65 -6.91 2.79
N LEU A 76 -11.92 -6.53 2.85
CA LEU A 76 -12.56 -5.74 1.82
C LEU A 76 -12.43 -4.27 2.17
N LEU A 77 -11.97 -3.50 1.19
CA LEU A 77 -11.88 -2.04 1.25
C LEU A 77 -12.74 -1.47 0.13
N GLU A 78 -13.85 -0.88 0.48
CA GLU A 78 -14.79 -0.26 -0.45
C GLU A 78 -14.73 1.25 -0.30
N THR A 79 -14.71 1.97 -1.42
CA THR A 79 -14.66 3.43 -1.48
C THR A 79 -16.01 3.99 -1.88
N PHE A 80 -16.46 5.01 -1.17
CA PHE A 80 -17.72 5.72 -1.42
C PHE A 80 -17.47 7.23 -1.49
N THR A 81 -18.20 7.89 -2.38
CA THR A 81 -18.27 9.35 -2.46
C THR A 81 -19.11 9.94 -1.32
N GLN A 82 -19.11 11.24 -1.17
CA GLN A 82 -19.87 11.98 -0.15
C GLN A 82 -21.36 11.68 -0.19
N ASP A 83 -21.94 11.46 -1.36
CA ASP A 83 -23.35 11.10 -1.55
C ASP A 83 -23.62 9.60 -1.42
N GLY A 84 -22.66 8.84 -0.92
CA GLY A 84 -22.78 7.41 -0.65
C GLY A 84 -22.73 6.52 -1.89
N ARG A 85 -22.32 7.04 -3.07
CA ARG A 85 -22.12 6.21 -4.25
C ARG A 85 -20.84 5.38 -4.10
N HIS A 86 -20.97 4.08 -4.29
CA HIS A 86 -19.86 3.17 -4.37
C HIS A 86 -19.03 3.44 -5.64
N THR A 87 -17.70 3.44 -5.54
CA THR A 87 -16.81 3.70 -6.66
C THR A 87 -15.89 2.53 -6.97
N GLU A 88 -15.35 1.87 -5.95
CA GLU A 88 -14.44 0.74 -6.13
C GLU A 88 -14.39 -0.16 -4.90
N THR A 89 -13.96 -1.40 -5.08
CA THR A 89 -13.66 -2.36 -4.01
C THR A 89 -12.34 -3.05 -4.28
N TYR A 90 -11.49 -3.13 -3.26
CA TYR A 90 -10.33 -4.00 -3.22
C TYR A 90 -10.56 -5.14 -2.24
N ASP A 91 -10.30 -6.36 -2.68
CA ASP A 91 -10.26 -7.57 -1.84
C ASP A 91 -8.80 -7.96 -1.59
N PHE A 92 -8.33 -7.82 -0.36
CA PHE A 92 -6.97 -8.15 0.04
C PHE A 92 -6.94 -9.50 0.77
N LEU A 93 -6.10 -10.43 0.32
CA LEU A 93 -5.75 -11.61 1.11
C LEU A 93 -4.87 -11.19 2.30
N LEU A 94 -5.35 -11.37 3.54
CA LEU A 94 -4.76 -10.79 4.74
C LEU A 94 -3.29 -11.19 4.97
N ASP A 95 -2.94 -12.46 4.73
CA ASP A 95 -1.61 -12.99 5.04
C ASP A 95 -0.51 -12.48 4.10
N SER A 96 -0.87 -12.12 2.87
CA SER A 96 0.07 -11.65 1.84
C SER A 96 -0.12 -10.20 1.45
N MET A 97 -1.25 -9.58 1.82
CA MET A 97 -1.68 -8.24 1.38
C MET A 97 -1.74 -8.10 -0.16
N LEU A 98 -1.90 -9.23 -0.86
CA LEU A 98 -2.11 -9.23 -2.30
C LEU A 98 -3.58 -8.93 -2.61
N VAL A 99 -3.81 -8.08 -3.59
CA VAL A 99 -5.14 -7.83 -4.13
C VAL A 99 -5.59 -9.06 -4.92
N GLN A 100 -6.67 -9.69 -4.48
CA GLN A 100 -7.27 -10.85 -5.13
C GLN A 100 -8.30 -10.44 -6.16
N GLU A 101 -9.02 -9.36 -5.87
CA GLU A 101 -10.05 -8.81 -6.73
C GLU A 101 -10.06 -7.29 -6.63
N HIS A 102 -10.26 -6.63 -7.76
CA HIS A 102 -10.53 -5.21 -7.86
C HIS A 102 -11.83 -5.03 -8.64
N LEU A 103 -12.84 -4.48 -7.98
CA LEU A 103 -14.13 -4.15 -8.59
C LEU A 103 -14.22 -2.64 -8.76
N VAL A 104 -14.73 -2.21 -9.89
CA VAL A 104 -14.97 -0.78 -10.18
C VAL A 104 -16.43 -0.57 -10.55
N VAL A 105 -16.95 0.60 -10.23
CA VAL A 105 -18.31 1.00 -10.60
C VAL A 105 -18.22 1.90 -11.81
N ASP A 106 -18.86 1.50 -12.90
CA ASP A 106 -18.88 2.29 -14.12
C ASP A 106 -19.86 3.47 -14.05
N ALA A 107 -19.88 4.30 -15.08
CA ALA A 107 -20.73 5.47 -15.16
C ALA A 107 -22.25 5.16 -15.10
N THR A 108 -22.65 3.91 -15.33
CA THR A 108 -24.03 3.44 -15.21
C THR A 108 -24.38 2.95 -13.81
N GLY A 109 -23.40 2.87 -12.91
CA GLY A 109 -23.54 2.30 -11.57
C GLY A 109 -23.39 0.78 -11.53
N ALA A 110 -23.00 0.15 -12.62
CA ALA A 110 -22.76 -1.30 -12.66
C ALA A 110 -21.37 -1.64 -12.09
N ILE A 111 -21.32 -2.64 -11.22
CA ILE A 111 -20.07 -3.17 -10.66
C ILE A 111 -19.45 -4.13 -11.69
N LYS A 112 -18.19 -3.88 -12.05
CA LYS A 112 -17.42 -4.69 -13.00
C LYS A 112 -16.09 -5.11 -12.40
N PRO A 113 -15.63 -6.36 -12.64
CA PRO A 113 -14.29 -6.76 -12.26
C PRO A 113 -13.25 -6.08 -13.16
N ALA A 114 -12.19 -5.56 -12.56
CA ALA A 114 -11.01 -5.12 -13.27
C ALA A 114 -10.06 -6.31 -13.47
N PHE A 115 -9.34 -6.32 -14.56
CA PHE A 115 -8.26 -7.26 -14.78
C PHE A 115 -7.01 -6.81 -14.04
N VAL A 116 -6.58 -7.57 -13.03
CA VAL A 116 -5.41 -7.26 -12.19
C VAL A 116 -4.18 -7.96 -12.77
N ASN A 117 -3.21 -7.18 -13.26
CA ASN A 117 -1.95 -7.69 -13.83
C ASN A 117 -0.86 -7.80 -12.76
N GLU A 118 -0.74 -6.77 -11.90
CA GLU A 118 0.16 -6.71 -10.76
C GLU A 118 -0.69 -6.45 -9.52
N ASN A 119 -0.52 -7.25 -8.48
CA ASN A 119 -1.48 -7.29 -7.38
C ASN A 119 -0.93 -6.85 -6.02
N LYS A 120 0.26 -6.27 -5.98
CA LYS A 120 0.89 -5.85 -4.72
C LYS A 120 0.69 -4.35 -4.50
N LEU A 121 -0.34 -3.98 -3.76
CA LEU A 121 -0.69 -2.58 -3.47
C LEU A 121 -0.14 -2.08 -2.14
N PHE A 122 0.07 -2.98 -1.15
CA PHE A 122 0.56 -2.64 0.17
C PHE A 122 1.90 -3.31 0.47
N PRO A 123 2.94 -2.56 0.96
CA PRO A 123 4.27 -3.09 1.20
C PRO A 123 4.34 -3.85 2.53
N LEU A 124 3.93 -5.13 2.53
CA LEU A 124 4.00 -5.99 3.72
C LEU A 124 5.45 -6.34 4.07
N ASP A 125 6.21 -6.80 3.10
CA ASP A 125 7.52 -7.42 3.24
C ASP A 125 8.58 -6.83 2.30
N SER A 126 8.24 -5.79 1.56
CA SER A 126 9.09 -5.16 0.56
C SER A 126 9.14 -3.65 0.73
N ILE A 127 10.20 -3.04 0.21
CA ILE A 127 10.35 -1.59 0.17
C ILE A 127 9.45 -0.98 -0.91
N GLU A 128 9.22 -1.71 -1.99
CA GLU A 128 8.42 -1.27 -3.13
C GLU A 128 7.33 -2.26 -3.46
N THR A 129 6.21 -1.73 -3.95
CA THR A 129 5.08 -2.51 -4.43
C THR A 129 4.65 -2.00 -5.80
N HIS A 130 4.02 -2.90 -6.56
CA HIS A 130 3.46 -2.60 -7.86
C HIS A 130 2.05 -3.18 -7.94
N PHE A 131 1.10 -2.32 -8.23
CA PHE A 131 -0.28 -2.70 -8.52
C PHE A 131 -0.65 -2.16 -9.88
N LYS A 132 -1.19 -3.03 -10.71
CA LYS A 132 -1.67 -2.65 -12.04
C LYS A 132 -2.99 -3.32 -12.32
N SER A 133 -4.00 -2.53 -12.67
CA SER A 133 -5.32 -3.02 -13.05
C SER A 133 -5.84 -2.31 -14.28
N GLN A 134 -6.74 -2.99 -14.99
CA GLN A 134 -7.33 -2.50 -16.23
C GLN A 134 -8.81 -2.83 -16.25
N PHE A 135 -9.65 -1.89 -16.66
CA PHE A 135 -11.10 -2.07 -16.77
C PHE A 135 -11.68 -1.23 -17.88
N SER A 136 -12.87 -1.63 -18.34
CA SER A 136 -13.64 -0.87 -19.32
C SER A 136 -14.21 0.39 -18.68
N GLY A 137 -14.07 1.53 -19.34
CA GLY A 137 -14.68 2.80 -18.95
C GLY A 137 -16.15 2.89 -19.35
N ILE A 138 -16.52 3.97 -20.05
CA ILE A 138 -17.92 4.24 -20.48
C ILE A 138 -18.39 3.21 -21.52
N SER A 139 -17.49 2.65 -22.31
CA SER A 139 -17.76 1.63 -23.33
C SER A 139 -16.66 0.58 -23.35
N ASP A 140 -16.94 -0.59 -23.92
CA ASP A 140 -15.98 -1.70 -24.01
C ASP A 140 -14.72 -1.38 -24.82
N VAL A 141 -14.75 -0.32 -25.62
CA VAL A 141 -13.59 0.13 -26.40
C VAL A 141 -12.76 1.18 -25.65
N PHE A 142 -13.30 1.77 -24.59
CA PHE A 142 -12.61 2.72 -23.74
C PHE A 142 -12.06 2.01 -22.52
N VAL A 143 -10.74 1.90 -22.48
CA VAL A 143 -10.04 1.17 -21.43
C VAL A 143 -9.33 2.15 -20.52
N ILE A 144 -9.52 1.94 -19.23
CA ILE A 144 -8.79 2.66 -18.17
C ILE A 144 -7.78 1.69 -17.56
N GLU A 145 -6.53 2.10 -17.54
CA GLU A 145 -5.46 1.38 -16.86
C GLU A 145 -4.96 2.22 -15.69
N VAL A 146 -4.86 1.59 -14.52
CA VAL A 146 -4.30 2.17 -13.30
C VAL A 146 -3.00 1.45 -12.98
N ASP A 147 -1.89 2.19 -12.89
CA ASP A 147 -0.56 1.71 -12.50
C ASP A 147 -0.11 2.47 -11.26
N SER A 148 -0.02 1.78 -10.13
CA SER A 148 0.37 2.33 -8.83
C SER A 148 1.67 1.68 -8.37
N ARG A 149 2.69 2.49 -8.14
CA ARG A 149 3.96 2.07 -7.55
C ARG A 149 4.16 2.78 -6.24
N ARG A 150 4.23 2.03 -5.14
CA ARG A 150 4.40 2.58 -3.80
C ARG A 150 5.75 2.19 -3.24
N ARG A 151 6.43 3.17 -2.66
CA ARG A 151 7.71 2.96 -2.00
C ARG A 151 7.60 3.38 -0.53
N PHE A 152 8.09 2.51 0.35
CA PHE A 152 8.25 2.83 1.76
C PHE A 152 9.27 3.98 1.94
N ASN A 153 8.88 4.99 2.71
CA ASN A 153 9.69 6.20 2.96
C ASN A 153 9.82 6.50 4.46
N GLY A 154 9.89 5.45 5.29
CA GLY A 154 10.14 5.58 6.73
C GLY A 154 8.87 5.74 7.57
N PHE A 155 9.11 6.12 8.83
CA PHE A 155 8.06 6.37 9.82
C PHE A 155 8.07 7.82 10.25
N THR A 156 6.90 8.36 10.58
CA THR A 156 6.75 9.73 11.08
C THR A 156 5.64 9.78 12.12
N LYS A 157 5.55 10.89 12.86
CA LYS A 157 4.45 11.14 13.79
C LYS A 157 3.48 12.12 13.15
N ARG A 158 2.18 11.80 13.23
CA ARG A 158 1.09 12.64 12.74
C ARG A 158 0.07 12.83 13.86
N ASP A 159 -0.62 13.97 13.83
CA ASP A 159 -1.74 14.24 14.74
C ASP A 159 -3.03 13.84 14.02
N ILE A 160 -3.59 12.70 14.41
CA ILE A 160 -4.76 12.08 13.78
C ILE A 160 -5.81 11.82 14.87
N LEU A 161 -7.07 12.21 14.63
CA LEU A 161 -8.16 12.07 15.60
C LEU A 161 -7.76 12.62 16.97
N SER A 162 -7.10 13.80 16.99
CA SER A 162 -6.62 14.48 18.20
C SER A 162 -5.57 13.70 19.01
N LYS A 163 -4.91 12.69 18.40
CA LYS A 163 -3.86 11.88 19.03
C LYS A 163 -2.60 11.87 18.17
N LYS A 164 -1.45 11.99 18.82
CA LYS A 164 -0.16 11.82 18.17
C LYS A 164 0.13 10.33 18.00
N MET A 165 0.26 9.86 16.75
CA MET A 165 0.51 8.46 16.44
C MET A 165 1.68 8.26 15.47
N ASN A 166 2.28 7.08 15.55
CA ASN A 166 3.28 6.67 14.58
C ASN A 166 2.59 6.24 13.28
N CYS A 167 3.02 6.80 12.18
CA CYS A 167 2.53 6.49 10.85
C CYS A 167 3.67 5.99 9.96
N MET A 168 3.37 4.99 9.16
CA MET A 168 4.20 4.58 8.04
C MET A 168 3.93 5.52 6.87
N LYS A 169 5.01 6.09 6.30
CA LYS A 169 4.95 6.96 5.13
C LYS A 169 5.26 6.17 3.87
N LEU A 170 4.39 6.26 2.87
CA LEU A 170 4.61 5.76 1.53
C LEU A 170 4.62 6.93 0.53
N ILE A 171 5.43 6.80 -0.50
CA ILE A 171 5.38 7.64 -1.70
C ILE A 171 4.85 6.77 -2.83
N GLU A 172 3.76 7.20 -3.45
CA GLU A 172 3.11 6.52 -4.56
C GLU A 172 3.24 7.31 -5.83
N THR A 173 3.71 6.69 -6.90
CA THR A 173 3.54 7.18 -8.26
C THR A 173 2.31 6.50 -8.84
N LEU A 174 1.24 7.24 -9.01
CA LEU A 174 -0.01 6.79 -9.61
C LEU A 174 -0.08 7.29 -11.05
N ARG A 175 -0.22 6.37 -12.00
CA ARG A 175 -0.40 6.65 -13.41
C ARG A 175 -1.76 6.11 -13.85
N VAL A 176 -2.55 6.96 -14.48
CA VAL A 176 -3.83 6.59 -15.08
C VAL A 176 -3.73 6.79 -16.59
N THR A 177 -3.97 5.73 -17.32
CA THR A 177 -3.99 5.76 -18.79
C THR A 177 -5.41 5.50 -19.27
N ASN A 178 -5.94 6.45 -20.02
CA ASN A 178 -7.20 6.33 -20.74
C ASN A 178 -6.90 6.03 -22.21
N ARG A 179 -7.44 4.93 -22.73
CA ARG A 179 -7.19 4.48 -24.08
C ARG A 179 -8.51 4.22 -24.82
N ASP A 180 -8.65 4.77 -26.01
CA ASP A 180 -9.71 4.40 -26.96
C ASP A 180 -9.08 3.58 -28.09
N ASP A 181 -9.36 2.28 -28.10
CA ASP A 181 -8.75 1.34 -29.04
C ASP A 181 -9.28 1.51 -30.47
N LYS A 182 -10.47 2.11 -30.68
CA LYS A 182 -11.00 2.40 -32.02
C LYS A 182 -10.39 3.63 -32.65
N LEU A 183 -10.17 4.67 -31.83
CA LEU A 183 -9.63 5.94 -32.32
C LEU A 183 -8.11 6.02 -32.22
N ALA A 184 -7.46 4.99 -31.69
CA ALA A 184 -6.02 4.96 -31.37
C ALA A 184 -5.58 6.16 -30.51
N LEU A 185 -6.49 6.67 -29.67
CA LEU A 185 -6.23 7.76 -28.76
C LEU A 185 -5.75 7.24 -27.43
N LYS A 186 -4.71 7.85 -26.88
CA LYS A 186 -4.19 7.57 -25.55
C LYS A 186 -3.95 8.88 -24.81
N ASN A 187 -4.53 8.97 -23.61
CA ASN A 187 -4.19 10.04 -22.65
C ASN A 187 -3.60 9.39 -21.40
N GLU A 188 -2.52 9.96 -20.88
CA GLU A 188 -1.82 9.46 -19.71
C GLU A 188 -1.59 10.60 -18.73
N GLU A 189 -2.01 10.39 -17.48
CA GLU A 189 -1.79 11.32 -16.39
C GLU A 189 -0.98 10.60 -15.31
N SER A 190 -0.04 11.32 -14.70
CA SER A 190 0.78 10.80 -13.62
C SER A 190 0.81 11.79 -12.47
N ILE A 191 0.59 11.28 -11.25
CA ILE A 191 0.62 12.07 -10.03
C ILE A 191 1.47 11.35 -8.98
N GLU A 192 2.20 12.10 -8.19
CA GLU A 192 2.89 11.58 -7.01
C GLU A 192 2.07 11.91 -5.76
N ILE A 193 1.79 10.88 -4.94
CA ILE A 193 0.96 10.96 -3.75
C ILE A 193 1.77 10.51 -2.55
N ILE A 194 1.68 11.25 -1.46
CA ILE A 194 2.22 10.86 -0.16
C ILE A 194 1.07 10.30 0.68
N ARG A 195 1.25 9.07 1.19
CA ARG A 195 0.26 8.38 2.02
C ARG A 195 0.82 8.08 3.40
N TYR A 196 -0.03 8.23 4.41
CA TYR A 196 0.30 7.90 5.79
C TYR A 196 -0.65 6.84 6.31
N TYR A 197 -0.09 5.77 6.84
CA TYR A 197 -0.84 4.67 7.45
C TYR A 197 -0.56 4.65 8.94
N GLY A 198 -1.60 4.87 9.74
CA GLY A 198 -1.53 4.83 11.21
C GLY A 198 -1.52 3.41 11.73
N LYS A 199 -0.70 3.13 12.76
CA LYS A 199 -0.63 1.81 13.37
C LYS A 199 -2.00 1.38 13.91
N SER A 200 -2.47 0.19 13.52
CA SER A 200 -3.76 -0.40 13.89
C SER A 200 -5.00 0.39 13.46
N ILE A 201 -4.84 1.28 12.46
CA ILE A 201 -5.94 2.06 11.90
C ILE A 201 -6.05 1.87 10.39
N GLY A 202 -4.92 1.86 9.67
CA GLY A 202 -4.88 1.88 8.21
C GLY A 202 -4.53 3.27 7.67
N LEU A 203 -5.00 3.60 6.47
CA LEU A 203 -4.78 4.90 5.84
C LEU A 203 -5.39 6.01 6.71
N VAL A 204 -4.59 7.03 7.03
CA VAL A 204 -5.05 8.15 7.90
C VAL A 204 -4.93 9.51 7.23
N GLU A 205 -4.08 9.61 6.19
CA GLU A 205 -3.87 10.88 5.48
C GLU A 205 -3.22 10.60 4.13
N TRP A 206 -3.59 11.38 3.12
CA TRP A 206 -2.84 11.43 1.86
C TRP A 206 -2.99 12.79 1.20
N HIS A 207 -1.97 13.17 0.45
CA HIS A 207 -1.98 14.37 -0.38
C HIS A 207 -1.09 14.18 -1.60
N ASP A 208 -1.34 14.93 -2.67
CA ASP A 208 -0.40 15.01 -3.78
C ASP A 208 0.85 15.84 -3.37
N VAL A 209 1.95 15.69 -4.09
CA VAL A 209 3.20 16.40 -3.76
C VAL A 209 3.08 17.91 -3.88
N ASN A 210 2.14 18.41 -4.67
CA ASN A 210 1.86 19.83 -4.85
C ASN A 210 0.89 20.36 -3.80
N ASP A 211 0.37 19.47 -2.94
CA ASP A 211 -0.61 19.77 -1.90
C ASP A 211 -1.89 20.44 -2.47
N THR A 212 -2.31 20.05 -3.68
CA THR A 212 -3.53 20.55 -4.34
C THR A 212 -4.76 19.80 -3.87
N GLN A 213 -4.59 18.53 -3.46
CA GLN A 213 -5.58 17.70 -2.80
C GLN A 213 -4.99 17.11 -1.53
N HIS A 214 -5.69 17.23 -0.41
CA HIS A 214 -5.20 16.77 0.87
C HIS A 214 -6.36 16.22 1.72
N TYR A 215 -6.36 14.91 1.91
CA TYR A 215 -7.38 14.21 2.69
C TYR A 215 -6.82 13.76 4.03
N VAL A 216 -7.60 13.97 5.08
CA VAL A 216 -7.25 13.57 6.45
C VAL A 216 -8.41 12.76 7.04
N LEU A 217 -8.09 11.69 7.75
CA LEU A 217 -9.07 10.90 8.51
C LEU A 217 -9.68 11.77 9.61
N GLU A 218 -10.99 11.97 9.54
CA GLU A 218 -11.75 12.81 10.46
C GLU A 218 -12.47 11.98 11.51
N ASP A 219 -13.02 10.82 11.11
CA ASP A 219 -13.77 9.94 12.02
C ASP A 219 -13.71 8.48 11.60
N ILE A 220 -13.98 7.59 12.56
CA ILE A 220 -14.19 6.15 12.35
C ILE A 220 -15.51 5.79 13.04
N MET A 221 -16.50 5.45 12.24
CA MET A 221 -17.87 5.23 12.71
C MET A 221 -18.41 3.86 12.32
N THR A 222 -19.56 3.51 12.86
CA THR A 222 -20.31 2.32 12.47
C THR A 222 -21.08 2.57 11.16
N GLN A 223 -21.44 1.47 10.49
CA GLN A 223 -22.27 1.57 9.28
C GLN A 223 -23.62 2.26 9.54
N ASN A 224 -24.22 2.08 10.72
CA ASN A 224 -25.49 2.72 11.06
C ASN A 224 -25.36 4.25 11.24
N GLU A 225 -24.25 4.73 11.74
CA GLU A 225 -23.96 6.16 11.85
C GLU A 225 -23.74 6.77 10.46
N TRP A 226 -22.97 6.13 9.62
CA TRP A 226 -22.73 6.54 8.24
C TRP A 226 -24.02 6.63 7.42
N LEU A 227 -24.90 5.61 7.49
CA LEU A 227 -26.18 5.63 6.78
C LEU A 227 -27.07 6.83 7.16
N LYS A 228 -26.97 7.35 8.39
CA LYS A 228 -27.66 8.58 8.79
C LYS A 228 -27.05 9.84 8.18
N ILE A 229 -25.77 9.81 7.83
CA ILE A 229 -25.07 10.93 7.17
C ILE A 229 -25.48 11.03 5.71
N ILE A 230 -25.39 9.92 4.96
CA ILE A 230 -25.69 9.90 3.52
C ILE A 230 -27.20 9.94 3.19
N ALA A 231 -28.09 9.72 4.17
CA ALA A 231 -29.54 9.84 3.99
C ALA A 231 -30.06 11.28 4.14
N ARG A 232 -29.19 12.25 4.42
CA ARG A 232 -29.53 13.68 4.53
C ARG A 232 -29.44 14.38 3.19
#